data_1e6dc24168e33c3a2ccf986ea1dfa495
#
_entry.id   1e6dc24168e33c3a2ccf986ea1dfa495
#
_cell.length_a   1.000
_cell.length_b   1.000
_cell.length_c   1.000
_cell.angle_alpha   90.00
_cell.angle_beta   90.00
_cell.angle_gamma   90.00
#
_symmetry.space_group_name_H-M   'P 1'
#
loop_
_entity.id
_entity.type
_entity.pdbx_description
1 polymer ?
#
loop_
_entity_poly.entity_id
_entity_poly.type
_entity_poly.pdbx_seq_one_letter_code
_entity_poly.pdbx_strand_id
1 'polypeptide(L)'
;MTSIQQREQLQSQIWKIANEVRGAVDGWDFKQFVLGTLFYRFISENFTDYIEGGDDSIDYASLPDSVITPEIKDDAVKTKGYFIYPSQLFANVVKTANTNPNLNTDLKAIFDSIENSANGYASEKNIKGLFADFDTTSTRLGNTVENKNSRLAAVLKGVEGLNFGSFEEHEIDLFGDAYEFLINNYAANAGKSGGEFFTPQNVSKLISRLAMHKQATVNKIYDPAAGSGSLLLQAKRQFEDQIIEDGFFGQEINHTTYNLARMNMFLHNINYDKFNIALGNTLIDPQFGDDKPFDAIVSNPPYSVNWIGSDDPTLINDDRFAPAGVLAPKSKADFAFVLHALYYLSSKGRAAIVCFPGIFYRGGAEQKIRKYLVDGNYVETIISLPSNLFYGTSIAVNILVLSKHKSDTKIQFIDASGESFFTKETNNNILEDRHIDRIIAIFDKKEDVDYIAKSVDYKVIAENDYNLSVSSYIEVEDTRPKTDIKELNERIRRIVARENELRAEIDKIVAELEEDEL
;
A
#
# COMPACT_ATOMS: atom_id res chain seq x y z
N MET A 1 17.54 22.02 7.83
CA MET A 1 17.58 20.54 7.83
C MET A 1 17.12 20.07 6.46
N THR A 2 17.68 18.98 5.94
CA THR A 2 17.12 18.37 4.72
C THR A 2 15.79 17.68 5.03
N SER A 3 14.92 17.52 4.04
CA SER A 3 13.62 16.83 4.20
C SER A 3 13.76 15.41 4.77
N ILE A 4 14.84 14.71 4.41
CA ILE A 4 15.16 13.36 4.93
C ILE A 4 15.49 13.42 6.43
N GLN A 5 16.30 14.38 6.86
CA GLN A 5 16.66 14.53 8.29
C GLN A 5 15.45 14.89 9.16
N GLN A 6 14.51 15.69 8.62
CA GLN A 6 13.26 16.02 9.33
C GLN A 6 12.36 14.79 9.52
N ARG A 7 12.25 13.95 8.47
CA ARG A 7 11.51 12.67 8.53
C ARG A 7 12.12 11.70 9.54
N GLU A 8 13.44 11.50 9.51
CA GLU A 8 14.13 10.61 10.44
C GLU A 8 13.98 11.08 11.90
N GLN A 9 14.06 12.38 12.14
CA GLN A 9 13.85 12.96 13.46
C GLN A 9 12.42 12.76 13.95
N LEU A 10 11.43 13.00 13.09
CA LEU A 10 10.01 12.81 13.39
C LEU A 10 9.71 11.31 13.69
N GLN A 11 10.23 10.40 12.89
CA GLN A 11 10.11 8.96 13.11
C GLN A 11 10.70 8.53 14.46
N SER A 12 11.88 9.06 14.81
CA SER A 12 12.52 8.80 16.11
C SER A 12 11.67 9.31 17.29
N GLN A 13 11.08 10.50 17.15
CA GLN A 13 10.20 11.06 18.19
C GLN A 13 8.91 10.26 18.36
N ILE A 14 8.30 9.82 17.26
CA ILE A 14 7.11 8.95 17.27
C ILE A 14 7.42 7.61 17.97
N TRP A 15 8.59 7.01 17.70
CA TRP A 15 9.04 5.81 18.42
C TRP A 15 9.21 6.04 19.91
N LYS A 16 9.64 7.22 20.31
CA LYS A 16 9.79 7.57 21.71
C LYS A 16 8.45 7.62 22.43
N ILE A 17 7.45 8.28 21.84
CA ILE A 17 6.07 8.27 22.34
C ILE A 17 5.54 6.85 22.44
N ALA A 18 5.73 6.04 21.39
CA ALA A 18 5.33 4.65 21.36
C ALA A 18 5.97 3.83 22.50
N ASN A 19 7.22 4.11 22.86
CA ASN A 19 7.93 3.40 23.92
C ASN A 19 7.55 3.89 25.33
N GLU A 20 7.30 5.17 25.54
CA GLU A 20 6.91 5.75 26.84
C GLU A 20 5.54 5.21 27.31
N VAL A 21 4.63 4.91 26.38
CA VAL A 21 3.29 4.37 26.70
C VAL A 21 3.23 2.83 26.59
N ARG A 22 4.27 2.19 26.07
CA ARG A 22 4.36 0.73 25.78
C ARG A 22 4.19 -0.18 27.00
N GLY A 23 4.44 0.27 28.21
CA GLY A 23 4.27 -0.53 29.43
C GLY A 23 2.85 -0.62 29.95
N ALA A 24 1.91 0.08 29.32
CA ALA A 24 0.59 0.33 29.86
C ALA A 24 -0.57 -0.17 28.98
N VAL A 25 -0.34 -0.41 27.69
CA VAL A 25 -1.36 -0.86 26.71
C VAL A 25 -0.70 -1.86 25.75
N ASP A 26 -1.40 -2.92 25.35
CA ASP A 26 -0.89 -3.89 24.38
C ASP A 26 -0.56 -3.19 23.03
N GLY A 27 0.52 -3.64 22.38
CA GLY A 27 1.17 -2.92 21.29
C GLY A 27 0.28 -2.54 20.09
N TRP A 28 -0.83 -3.27 19.85
CA TRP A 28 -1.80 -2.96 18.79
C TRP A 28 -2.69 -1.78 19.16
N ASP A 29 -3.28 -1.81 20.34
CA ASP A 29 -4.28 -0.83 20.78
C ASP A 29 -3.69 0.56 20.99
N PHE A 30 -2.44 0.61 21.49
CA PHE A 30 -1.73 1.86 21.66
C PHE A 30 -1.60 2.67 20.36
N LYS A 31 -1.34 1.99 19.25
CA LYS A 31 -1.16 2.65 17.95
C LYS A 31 -2.42 3.36 17.49
N GLN A 32 -3.61 2.82 17.74
CA GLN A 32 -4.89 3.48 17.42
C GLN A 32 -5.05 4.80 18.17
N PHE A 33 -4.62 4.85 19.45
CA PHE A 33 -4.66 6.09 20.22
C PHE A 33 -3.70 7.15 19.69
N VAL A 34 -2.49 6.74 19.28
CA VAL A 34 -1.52 7.69 18.67
C VAL A 34 -2.00 8.15 17.30
N LEU A 35 -2.48 7.24 16.45
CA LEU A 35 -3.01 7.58 15.13
C LEU A 35 -4.21 8.52 15.22
N GLY A 36 -5.18 8.20 16.08
CA GLY A 36 -6.36 9.05 16.31
C GLY A 36 -6.00 10.42 16.89
N THR A 37 -5.02 10.49 17.81
CA THR A 37 -4.54 11.77 18.38
C THR A 37 -3.80 12.59 17.34
N LEU A 38 -2.96 11.97 16.50
CA LEU A 38 -2.27 12.63 15.41
C LEU A 38 -3.27 13.21 14.41
N PHE A 39 -4.28 12.43 14.05
CA PHE A 39 -5.36 12.89 13.18
C PHE A 39 -6.15 14.05 13.80
N TYR A 40 -6.52 13.95 15.07
CA TYR A 40 -7.20 15.03 15.79
C TYR A 40 -6.39 16.33 15.83
N ARG A 41 -5.08 16.23 16.08
CA ARG A 41 -4.17 17.39 16.02
C ARG A 41 -4.17 17.99 14.61
N PHE A 42 -4.00 17.17 13.58
CA PHE A 42 -3.97 17.65 12.20
C PHE A 42 -5.24 18.39 11.81
N ILE A 43 -6.43 17.78 12.04
CA ILE A 43 -7.70 18.43 11.64
C ILE A 43 -7.95 19.70 12.44
N SER A 44 -7.48 19.79 13.70
CA SER A 44 -7.57 20.99 14.52
C SER A 44 -6.69 22.12 13.98
N GLU A 45 -5.42 21.83 13.68
CA GLU A 45 -4.49 22.81 13.11
C GLU A 45 -4.94 23.25 11.71
N ASN A 46 -5.32 22.31 10.83
CA ASN A 46 -5.83 22.61 9.49
C ASN A 46 -7.14 23.41 9.50
N PHE A 47 -7.99 23.20 10.50
CA PHE A 47 -9.23 23.96 10.67
C PHE A 47 -8.95 25.38 11.19
N THR A 48 -8.03 25.54 12.13
CA THR A 48 -7.58 26.85 12.64
C THR A 48 -7.00 27.68 11.50
N ASP A 49 -6.07 27.13 10.74
CA ASP A 49 -5.46 27.77 9.58
C ASP A 49 -6.51 28.21 8.52
N TYR A 50 -7.50 27.36 8.26
CA TYR A 50 -8.61 27.72 7.36
C TYR A 50 -9.44 28.90 7.87
N ILE A 51 -9.79 28.95 9.18
CA ILE A 51 -10.60 30.03 9.75
C ILE A 51 -9.81 31.36 9.81
N GLU A 52 -8.54 31.28 10.14
CA GLU A 52 -7.64 32.44 10.23
C GLU A 52 -7.30 32.98 8.83
N GLY A 53 -7.24 32.12 7.82
CA GLY A 53 -7.10 32.49 6.41
C GLY A 53 -5.86 33.35 6.11
N GLY A 54 -4.79 33.23 6.92
CA GLY A 54 -3.58 34.05 6.83
C GLY A 54 -3.73 35.46 7.41
N ASP A 55 -4.79 35.74 8.17
CA ASP A 55 -4.97 37.01 8.89
C ASP A 55 -4.44 36.88 10.33
N ASP A 56 -3.22 37.33 10.56
CA ASP A 56 -2.54 37.33 11.87
C ASP A 56 -3.31 38.06 12.99
N SER A 57 -4.37 38.84 12.67
CA SER A 57 -5.22 39.49 13.65
C SER A 57 -6.29 38.60 14.26
N ILE A 58 -6.51 37.43 13.67
CA ILE A 58 -7.48 36.41 14.11
C ILE A 58 -6.72 35.31 14.85
N ASP A 59 -6.96 35.15 16.15
CA ASP A 59 -6.51 33.97 16.92
C ASP A 59 -7.75 33.13 17.26
N TYR A 60 -8.07 32.21 16.37
CA TYR A 60 -9.26 31.38 16.50
C TYR A 60 -9.27 30.58 17.81
N ALA A 61 -8.11 30.09 18.25
CA ALA A 61 -7.99 29.28 19.47
C ALA A 61 -8.30 30.09 20.75
N SER A 62 -8.20 31.41 20.71
CA SER A 62 -8.48 32.30 21.84
C SER A 62 -9.94 32.81 21.88
N LEU A 63 -10.73 32.54 20.84
CA LEU A 63 -12.12 32.97 20.78
C LEU A 63 -13.02 32.13 21.71
N PRO A 64 -14.04 32.74 22.35
CA PRO A 64 -15.05 31.97 23.06
C PRO A 64 -16.02 31.31 22.05
N ASP A 65 -16.49 30.09 22.36
CA ASP A 65 -17.43 29.36 21.49
C ASP A 65 -18.71 30.16 21.17
N SER A 66 -19.09 31.10 22.05
CA SER A 66 -20.30 31.92 21.89
C SER A 66 -20.24 32.91 20.71
N VAL A 67 -19.08 33.19 20.14
CA VAL A 67 -18.97 34.05 18.95
C VAL A 67 -19.27 33.32 17.66
N ILE A 68 -19.33 31.97 17.69
CA ILE A 68 -19.61 31.16 16.53
C ILE A 68 -21.11 31.21 16.20
N THR A 69 -21.42 31.82 15.06
CA THR A 69 -22.80 31.84 14.55
C THR A 69 -23.13 30.60 13.72
N PRO A 70 -24.43 30.29 13.54
CA PRO A 70 -24.84 29.19 12.67
C PRO A 70 -24.29 29.32 11.24
N GLU A 71 -24.17 30.53 10.73
CA GLU A 71 -23.68 30.82 9.37
C GLU A 71 -22.19 30.51 9.25
N ILE A 72 -21.36 30.88 10.23
CA ILE A 72 -19.93 30.54 10.27
C ILE A 72 -19.75 29.00 10.26
N LYS A 73 -20.56 28.31 11.08
CA LYS A 73 -20.51 26.86 11.15
C LYS A 73 -20.94 26.23 9.83
N ASP A 74 -22.03 26.70 9.22
CA ASP A 74 -22.55 26.18 7.96
C ASP A 74 -21.53 26.34 6.82
N ASP A 75 -20.90 27.51 6.72
CA ASP A 75 -19.88 27.78 5.71
C ASP A 75 -18.65 26.89 5.89
N ALA A 76 -18.16 26.75 7.12
CA ALA A 76 -17.02 25.90 7.42
C ALA A 76 -17.29 24.42 7.10
N VAL A 77 -18.48 23.90 7.44
CA VAL A 77 -18.83 22.50 7.12
C VAL A 77 -18.95 22.28 5.61
N LYS A 78 -19.52 23.23 4.87
CA LYS A 78 -19.58 23.16 3.40
C LYS A 78 -18.21 23.14 2.75
N THR A 79 -17.24 23.87 3.34
CA THR A 79 -15.90 24.01 2.74
C THR A 79 -14.95 22.90 3.20
N LYS A 80 -14.88 22.65 4.53
CA LYS A 80 -13.91 21.68 5.12
C LYS A 80 -14.51 20.31 5.39
N GLY A 81 -15.84 20.20 5.37
CA GLY A 81 -16.57 18.97 5.66
C GLY A 81 -16.91 18.76 7.13
N TYR A 82 -16.33 19.48 8.05
CA TYR A 82 -16.54 19.38 9.50
C TYR A 82 -16.41 20.73 10.19
N PHE A 83 -16.76 20.79 11.48
CA PHE A 83 -16.59 21.97 12.32
C PHE A 83 -15.96 21.59 13.67
N ILE A 84 -15.05 22.45 14.16
CA ILE A 84 -14.42 22.32 15.47
C ILE A 84 -14.57 23.66 16.21
N TYR A 85 -15.20 23.64 17.39
CA TYR A 85 -15.28 24.85 18.24
C TYR A 85 -13.92 25.22 18.82
N PRO A 86 -13.65 26.52 19.12
CA PRO A 86 -12.39 26.93 19.73
C PRO A 86 -12.00 26.13 20.98
N SER A 87 -12.95 25.88 21.90
CA SER A 87 -12.72 25.08 23.11
C SER A 87 -12.35 23.61 22.81
N GLN A 88 -12.71 23.09 21.62
CA GLN A 88 -12.51 21.72 21.17
C GLN A 88 -11.23 21.52 20.35
N LEU A 89 -10.47 22.60 20.10
CA LEU A 89 -9.20 22.48 19.38
C LEU A 89 -8.17 21.71 20.19
N PHE A 90 -7.37 20.89 19.50
CA PHE A 90 -6.30 20.10 20.11
C PHE A 90 -5.41 20.95 21.04
N ALA A 91 -4.99 22.14 20.58
CA ALA A 91 -4.15 23.07 21.35
C ALA A 91 -4.79 23.48 22.69
N ASN A 92 -6.11 23.62 22.76
CA ASN A 92 -6.82 23.99 23.98
C ASN A 92 -7.06 22.79 24.90
N VAL A 93 -7.40 21.65 24.35
CA VAL A 93 -7.62 20.42 25.12
C VAL A 93 -6.33 19.95 25.78
N VAL A 94 -5.19 20.00 25.08
CA VAL A 94 -3.91 19.55 25.61
C VAL A 94 -3.40 20.40 26.78
N LYS A 95 -3.73 21.72 26.84
CA LYS A 95 -3.37 22.60 27.95
C LYS A 95 -3.88 22.09 29.30
N THR A 96 -5.08 21.53 29.34
CA THR A 96 -5.75 21.04 30.55
C THR A 96 -5.70 19.55 30.75
N ALA A 97 -5.11 18.78 29.81
CA ALA A 97 -5.17 17.32 29.78
C ALA A 97 -4.71 16.65 31.08
N ASN A 98 -3.65 17.12 31.72
CA ASN A 98 -3.10 16.56 32.97
C ASN A 98 -3.98 16.83 34.20
N THR A 99 -4.85 17.83 34.18
CA THR A 99 -5.65 18.25 35.33
C THR A 99 -7.15 18.00 35.16
N ASN A 100 -7.56 17.56 33.95
CA ASN A 100 -8.97 17.29 33.65
C ASN A 100 -9.39 15.90 34.14
N PRO A 101 -10.24 15.80 35.19
CA PRO A 101 -10.69 14.53 35.74
C PRO A 101 -11.65 13.77 34.79
N ASN A 102 -12.19 14.43 33.78
CA ASN A 102 -13.17 13.91 32.82
C ASN A 102 -12.59 13.80 31.39
N LEU A 103 -11.26 13.83 31.22
CA LEU A 103 -10.62 13.91 29.92
C LEU A 103 -11.13 12.85 28.93
N ASN A 104 -11.33 11.61 29.38
CA ASN A 104 -11.81 10.52 28.54
C ASN A 104 -13.22 10.75 27.98
N THR A 105 -14.13 11.28 28.77
CA THR A 105 -15.52 11.58 28.35
C THR A 105 -15.60 12.86 27.54
N ASP A 106 -14.78 13.86 27.88
CA ASP A 106 -14.74 15.13 27.16
C ASP A 106 -14.16 14.94 25.76
N LEU A 107 -13.08 14.14 25.60
CA LEU A 107 -12.55 13.77 24.29
C LEU A 107 -13.60 13.05 23.44
N LYS A 108 -14.34 12.11 24.03
CA LYS A 108 -15.44 11.46 23.32
C LYS A 108 -16.48 12.46 22.85
N ALA A 109 -16.91 13.37 23.71
CA ALA A 109 -17.89 14.39 23.36
C ALA A 109 -17.37 15.34 22.25
N ILE A 110 -16.08 15.66 22.24
CA ILE A 110 -15.43 16.44 21.19
C ILE A 110 -15.48 15.69 19.85
N PHE A 111 -15.09 14.42 19.83
CA PHE A 111 -15.12 13.61 18.61
C PHE A 111 -16.55 13.44 18.07
N ASP A 112 -17.51 13.17 18.96
CA ASP A 112 -18.91 13.10 18.60
C ASP A 112 -19.42 14.46 18.05
N SER A 113 -18.97 15.60 18.62
CA SER A 113 -19.31 16.94 18.13
C SER A 113 -18.77 17.21 16.73
N ILE A 114 -17.51 16.83 16.47
CA ILE A 114 -16.87 16.97 15.15
C ILE A 114 -17.61 16.13 14.12
N GLU A 115 -17.83 14.85 14.39
CA GLU A 115 -18.54 13.94 13.48
C GLU A 115 -19.99 14.40 13.21
N ASN A 116 -20.72 14.77 14.25
CA ASN A 116 -22.10 15.23 14.13
C ASN A 116 -22.23 16.60 13.44
N SER A 117 -21.15 17.40 13.35
CA SER A 117 -21.18 18.66 12.62
C SER A 117 -21.47 18.46 11.13
N ALA A 118 -21.11 17.30 10.58
CA ALA A 118 -21.32 16.93 9.18
C ALA A 118 -22.72 16.36 8.87
N ASN A 119 -23.56 16.13 9.88
CA ASN A 119 -24.90 15.52 9.68
C ASN A 119 -25.75 16.35 8.72
N GLY A 120 -26.26 15.72 7.65
CA GLY A 120 -27.06 16.35 6.61
C GLY A 120 -26.26 17.10 5.54
N TYR A 121 -24.93 17.10 5.61
CA TYR A 121 -24.04 17.67 4.58
C TYR A 121 -23.46 16.57 3.67
N ALA A 122 -22.96 16.97 2.52
CA ALA A 122 -22.32 16.04 1.56
C ALA A 122 -21.12 15.30 2.14
N SER A 123 -20.46 15.90 3.14
CA SER A 123 -19.31 15.34 3.86
C SER A 123 -19.65 14.27 4.89
N GLU A 124 -20.94 14.07 5.25
CA GLU A 124 -21.34 13.16 6.31
C GLU A 124 -20.73 11.77 6.17
N LYS A 125 -20.79 11.19 4.97
CA LYS A 125 -20.22 9.86 4.67
C LYS A 125 -18.71 9.76 4.91
N ASN A 126 -17.98 10.87 4.76
CA ASN A 126 -16.53 10.93 4.89
C ASN A 126 -16.07 11.28 6.31
N ILE A 127 -16.94 11.90 7.12
CA ILE A 127 -16.63 12.36 8.47
C ILE A 127 -17.14 11.41 9.55
N LYS A 128 -18.37 10.88 9.38
CA LYS A 128 -19.00 10.02 10.39
C LYS A 128 -18.20 8.75 10.66
N GLY A 129 -17.97 8.45 11.95
CA GLY A 129 -17.24 7.26 12.39
C GLY A 129 -15.73 7.33 12.20
N LEU A 130 -15.14 8.49 11.89
CA LEU A 130 -13.68 8.63 11.78
C LEU A 130 -12.96 8.26 13.07
N PHE A 131 -13.53 8.64 14.23
CA PHE A 131 -12.95 8.36 15.54
C PHE A 131 -13.46 7.03 16.16
N ALA A 132 -14.19 6.19 15.44
CA ALA A 132 -14.79 4.96 15.99
C ALA A 132 -13.75 3.99 16.60
N ASP A 133 -12.53 3.94 16.04
CA ASP A 133 -11.44 3.10 16.53
C ASP A 133 -10.66 3.77 17.68
N PHE A 134 -10.94 5.04 18.01
CA PHE A 134 -10.34 5.78 19.12
C PHE A 134 -11.28 5.79 20.34
N ASP A 135 -11.48 4.63 20.97
CA ASP A 135 -12.34 4.50 22.16
C ASP A 135 -11.64 5.02 23.42
N THR A 136 -11.90 6.30 23.74
CA THR A 136 -11.36 6.98 24.93
C THR A 136 -11.86 6.39 26.26
N THR A 137 -12.89 5.53 26.21
CA THR A 137 -13.48 4.86 27.39
C THR A 137 -13.00 3.42 27.56
N SER A 138 -12.21 2.92 26.62
CA SER A 138 -11.72 1.54 26.58
C SER A 138 -11.03 1.10 27.88
N THR A 139 -11.31 -0.14 28.30
CA THR A 139 -10.58 -0.77 29.41
C THR A 139 -9.10 -1.01 29.12
N ARG A 140 -8.70 -0.97 27.84
CA ARG A 140 -7.29 -1.05 27.40
C ARG A 140 -6.47 0.16 27.87
N LEU A 141 -7.11 1.32 28.05
CA LEU A 141 -6.50 2.49 28.67
C LEU A 141 -6.35 2.36 30.20
N GLY A 142 -6.96 1.36 30.81
CA GLY A 142 -6.92 1.10 32.25
C GLY A 142 -8.30 0.84 32.83
N ASN A 143 -8.31 0.25 34.03
CA ASN A 143 -9.53 -0.17 34.70
C ASN A 143 -10.22 1.00 35.47
N THR A 144 -9.53 2.11 35.69
CA THR A 144 -10.06 3.29 36.40
C THR A 144 -10.07 4.51 35.48
N VAL A 145 -10.97 5.46 35.75
CA VAL A 145 -11.04 6.73 35.00
C VAL A 145 -9.71 7.49 35.09
N GLU A 146 -9.10 7.50 36.28
CA GLU A 146 -7.82 8.15 36.52
C GLU A 146 -6.70 7.56 35.62
N ASN A 147 -6.61 6.23 35.53
CA ASN A 147 -5.64 5.58 34.66
C ASN A 147 -5.88 5.87 33.18
N LYS A 148 -7.15 5.88 32.75
CA LYS A 148 -7.53 6.24 31.36
C LYS A 148 -7.09 7.68 31.04
N ASN A 149 -7.45 8.63 31.91
CA ASN A 149 -7.12 10.03 31.74
C ASN A 149 -5.62 10.28 31.73
N SER A 150 -4.87 9.64 32.64
CA SER A 150 -3.41 9.75 32.68
C SER A 150 -2.75 9.29 31.38
N ARG A 151 -3.22 8.17 30.82
CA ARG A 151 -2.68 7.64 29.54
C ARG A 151 -3.08 8.49 28.36
N LEU A 152 -4.33 8.94 28.28
CA LEU A 152 -4.78 9.86 27.23
C LEU A 152 -3.99 11.17 27.29
N ALA A 153 -3.79 11.74 28.48
CA ALA A 153 -2.97 12.93 28.65
C ALA A 153 -1.52 12.72 28.20
N ALA A 154 -0.92 11.56 28.49
CA ALA A 154 0.43 11.22 28.03
C ALA A 154 0.51 11.13 26.49
N VAL A 155 -0.48 10.50 25.84
CA VAL A 155 -0.54 10.45 24.37
C VAL A 155 -0.71 11.84 23.76
N LEU A 156 -1.66 12.66 24.29
CA LEU A 156 -1.88 14.03 23.82
C LEU A 156 -0.60 14.87 23.93
N LYS A 157 0.08 14.81 25.09
CA LYS A 157 1.34 15.55 25.32
C LYS A 157 2.48 15.05 24.44
N GLY A 158 2.57 13.74 24.24
CA GLY A 158 3.55 13.16 23.33
C GLY A 158 3.37 13.67 21.91
N VAL A 159 2.13 13.65 21.41
CA VAL A 159 1.80 14.14 20.07
C VAL A 159 1.97 15.67 19.96
N GLU A 160 1.65 16.46 21.01
CA GLU A 160 1.94 17.91 21.06
C GLU A 160 3.42 18.20 20.84
N GLY A 161 4.30 17.40 21.43
CA GLY A 161 5.75 17.57 21.32
C GLY A 161 6.35 17.24 19.94
N LEU A 162 5.57 16.72 19.00
CA LEU A 162 6.05 16.46 17.63
C LEU A 162 6.11 17.78 16.85
N ASN A 163 7.22 18.00 16.14
CA ASN A 163 7.40 19.18 15.31
C ASN A 163 7.07 18.84 13.84
N PHE A 164 5.95 19.36 13.36
CA PHE A 164 5.52 19.24 11.96
C PHE A 164 5.82 20.50 11.13
N GLY A 165 6.44 21.54 11.72
CA GLY A 165 6.66 22.84 11.09
C GLY A 165 5.39 23.67 10.93
N SER A 166 5.40 24.73 10.12
CA SER A 166 4.22 25.52 9.78
C SER A 166 3.60 25.04 8.46
N PHE A 167 2.27 25.11 8.30
CA PHE A 167 1.55 24.71 7.09
C PHE A 167 2.00 25.48 5.84
N GLU A 168 2.48 26.71 6.00
CA GLU A 168 2.91 27.59 4.90
C GLU A 168 4.30 27.26 4.31
N GLU A 169 5.16 26.58 5.07
CA GLU A 169 6.56 26.37 4.69
C GLU A 169 6.83 25.03 4.00
N HIS A 170 5.82 24.15 3.79
CA HIS A 170 6.10 22.74 3.48
C HIS A 170 5.73 22.31 2.07
N GLU A 171 6.76 22.06 1.27
CA GLU A 171 6.75 21.11 0.15
C GLU A 171 6.58 19.64 0.61
N ILE A 172 6.49 19.36 1.94
CA ILE A 172 6.52 18.01 2.52
C ILE A 172 5.30 17.83 3.42
N ASP A 173 4.55 16.79 3.13
CA ASP A 173 3.44 16.33 3.93
C ASP A 173 3.92 15.53 5.16
N LEU A 174 4.39 16.27 6.19
CA LEU A 174 4.97 15.65 7.39
C LEU A 174 3.94 14.88 8.24
N PHE A 175 2.68 15.34 8.28
CA PHE A 175 1.63 14.61 8.98
C PHE A 175 1.29 13.29 8.30
N GLY A 176 1.12 13.30 6.99
CA GLY A 176 0.87 12.11 6.23
C GLY A 176 2.06 11.13 6.28
N ASP A 177 3.28 11.63 6.17
CA ASP A 177 4.50 10.80 6.30
C ASP A 177 4.60 10.15 7.69
N ALA A 178 4.27 10.87 8.78
CA ALA A 178 4.24 10.34 10.13
C ALA A 178 3.17 9.26 10.29
N TYR A 179 2.01 9.49 9.72
CA TYR A 179 0.90 8.55 9.74
C TYR A 179 1.21 7.27 8.96
N GLU A 180 1.73 7.39 7.74
CA GLU A 180 2.18 6.25 6.94
C GLU A 180 3.31 5.48 7.64
N PHE A 181 4.24 6.16 8.28
CA PHE A 181 5.29 5.51 9.07
C PHE A 181 4.72 4.66 10.21
N LEU A 182 3.73 5.20 10.94
CA LEU A 182 3.03 4.44 11.98
C LEU A 182 2.32 3.22 11.41
N ILE A 183 1.58 3.36 10.33
CA ILE A 183 0.89 2.26 9.66
C ILE A 183 1.88 1.19 9.19
N ASN A 184 3.00 1.59 8.59
CA ASN A 184 4.06 0.68 8.11
C ASN A 184 4.66 -0.17 9.22
N ASN A 185 5.03 0.47 10.32
CA ASN A 185 5.55 -0.23 11.50
C ASN A 185 4.49 -1.13 12.16
N TYR A 186 3.26 -0.81 11.95
CA TYR A 186 2.10 -1.58 12.33
C TYR A 186 2.06 -2.91 11.57
N ALA A 187 2.08 -2.85 10.25
CA ALA A 187 2.05 -4.01 9.37
C ALA A 187 3.26 -4.95 9.62
N ALA A 188 4.45 -4.40 9.81
CA ALA A 188 5.67 -5.16 10.07
C ALA A 188 5.62 -5.97 11.38
N ASN A 189 4.87 -5.50 12.39
CA ASN A 189 4.79 -6.14 13.72
C ASN A 189 3.52 -7.00 13.92
N ALA A 190 2.55 -6.94 13.01
CA ALA A 190 1.27 -7.66 13.13
C ALA A 190 1.32 -9.14 12.70
N GLY A 191 2.51 -9.67 12.34
CA GLY A 191 2.69 -11.05 11.89
C GLY A 191 2.15 -11.31 10.48
N LYS A 192 1.74 -12.56 10.19
CA LYS A 192 1.30 -12.98 8.83
C LYS A 192 0.15 -12.15 8.23
N SER A 193 -0.62 -11.47 9.05
CA SER A 193 -1.71 -10.59 8.60
C SER A 193 -1.25 -9.18 8.19
N GLY A 194 -0.05 -8.77 8.58
CA GLY A 194 0.43 -7.40 8.35
C GLY A 194 0.73 -7.07 6.88
N GLY A 195 1.12 -8.05 6.10
CA GLY A 195 1.38 -7.89 4.66
C GLY A 195 0.13 -7.67 3.81
N GLU A 196 -1.06 -7.96 4.35
CA GLU A 196 -2.34 -7.76 3.66
C GLU A 196 -2.81 -6.29 3.69
N PHE A 197 -2.24 -5.46 4.57
CA PHE A 197 -2.73 -4.10 4.81
C PHE A 197 -1.85 -2.99 4.20
N PHE A 198 -0.66 -3.34 3.73
CA PHE A 198 0.29 -2.31 3.29
C PHE A 198 1.14 -2.72 2.09
N THR A 199 1.09 -1.90 1.05
CA THR A 199 1.97 -2.01 -0.12
C THR A 199 3.19 -1.11 0.06
N PRO A 200 4.44 -1.61 -0.11
CA PRO A 200 5.63 -0.77 -0.03
C PRO A 200 5.53 0.45 -0.96
N GLN A 201 5.92 1.63 -0.46
CA GLN A 201 5.75 2.90 -1.20
C GLN A 201 6.35 2.85 -2.61
N ASN A 202 7.51 2.22 -2.78
CA ASN A 202 8.17 2.13 -4.08
C ASN A 202 7.41 1.20 -5.06
N VAL A 203 6.77 0.15 -4.55
CA VAL A 203 5.88 -0.69 -5.37
C VAL A 203 4.63 0.09 -5.75
N SER A 204 4.03 0.83 -4.79
CA SER A 204 2.89 1.72 -5.04
C SER A 204 3.22 2.79 -6.09
N LYS A 205 4.43 3.36 -6.03
CA LYS A 205 4.95 4.30 -7.02
C LYS A 205 5.04 3.69 -8.42
N LEU A 206 5.57 2.47 -8.54
CA LEU A 206 5.64 1.76 -9.81
C LEU A 206 4.25 1.49 -10.39
N ILE A 207 3.32 0.98 -9.56
CA ILE A 207 1.94 0.68 -9.97
C ILE A 207 1.22 1.93 -10.48
N SER A 208 1.33 3.04 -9.75
CA SER A 208 0.71 4.32 -10.14
C SER A 208 1.27 4.83 -11.47
N ARG A 209 2.60 4.76 -11.64
CA ARG A 209 3.26 5.16 -12.91
C ARG A 209 2.86 4.28 -14.10
N LEU A 210 2.66 2.98 -13.87
CA LEU A 210 2.16 2.07 -14.92
C LEU A 210 0.71 2.37 -15.30
N ALA A 211 -0.17 2.53 -14.29
CA ALA A 211 -1.59 2.78 -14.53
C ALA A 211 -1.85 4.12 -15.24
N MET A 212 -1.07 5.15 -14.93
CA MET A 212 -1.24 6.51 -15.48
C MET A 212 -0.27 6.84 -16.61
N HIS A 213 0.53 5.87 -17.08
CA HIS A 213 1.56 6.10 -18.10
C HIS A 213 0.99 6.68 -19.40
N LYS A 214 1.56 7.82 -19.83
CA LYS A 214 1.14 8.57 -21.05
C LYS A 214 -0.33 8.98 -21.08
N GLN A 215 -1.04 8.98 -19.95
CA GLN A 215 -2.34 9.62 -19.88
C GLN A 215 -2.15 11.12 -19.63
N ALA A 216 -2.67 11.96 -20.55
CA ALA A 216 -2.59 13.42 -20.40
C ALA A 216 -3.47 13.94 -19.25
N THR A 217 -4.60 13.27 -19.03
CA THR A 217 -5.55 13.56 -17.95
C THR A 217 -6.13 12.27 -17.41
N VAL A 218 -6.33 12.24 -16.09
CA VAL A 218 -7.04 11.17 -15.39
C VAL A 218 -8.14 11.81 -14.58
N ASN A 219 -9.39 11.50 -14.89
CA ASN A 219 -10.52 12.07 -14.17
C ASN A 219 -10.76 11.38 -12.83
N LYS A 220 -10.73 10.04 -12.85
CA LYS A 220 -10.98 9.20 -11.68
C LYS A 220 -9.95 8.08 -11.58
N ILE A 221 -9.41 7.88 -10.39
CA ILE A 221 -8.58 6.71 -10.06
C ILE A 221 -9.30 5.85 -9.02
N TYR A 222 -9.19 4.52 -9.15
CA TYR A 222 -9.88 3.56 -8.30
C TYR A 222 -8.99 2.46 -7.77
N ASP A 223 -9.18 2.12 -6.50
CA ASP A 223 -8.59 0.93 -5.86
C ASP A 223 -9.71 0.05 -5.26
N PRO A 224 -10.00 -1.13 -5.84
CA PRO A 224 -11.05 -2.03 -5.36
C PRO A 224 -10.70 -2.77 -4.05
N ALA A 225 -9.48 -2.64 -3.54
CA ALA A 225 -9.01 -3.21 -2.28
C ALA A 225 -8.09 -2.20 -1.59
N ALA A 226 -8.67 -1.04 -1.24
CA ALA A 226 -7.94 0.18 -0.96
C ALA A 226 -6.97 0.10 0.24
N GLY A 227 -7.19 -0.82 1.17
CA GLY A 227 -6.37 -0.89 2.37
C GLY A 227 -6.38 0.45 3.11
N SER A 228 -5.20 0.94 3.45
CA SER A 228 -5.02 2.28 4.05
C SER A 228 -5.05 3.44 3.05
N GLY A 229 -5.35 3.19 1.77
CA GLY A 229 -5.36 4.21 0.72
C GLY A 229 -3.98 4.58 0.15
N SER A 230 -2.93 3.87 0.52
CA SER A 230 -1.55 4.23 0.16
C SER A 230 -1.29 4.24 -1.35
N LEU A 231 -1.92 3.34 -2.14
CA LEU A 231 -1.81 3.34 -3.60
C LEU A 231 -2.41 4.60 -4.23
N LEU A 232 -3.58 5.02 -3.75
CA LEU A 232 -4.25 6.25 -4.20
C LEU A 232 -3.40 7.49 -3.88
N LEU A 233 -2.81 7.54 -2.67
CA LEU A 233 -1.94 8.63 -2.24
C LEU A 233 -0.65 8.72 -3.03
N GLN A 234 -0.06 7.57 -3.39
CA GLN A 234 1.12 7.58 -4.27
C GLN A 234 0.77 8.08 -5.68
N ALA A 235 -0.44 7.78 -6.17
CA ALA A 235 -0.91 8.36 -7.42
C ALA A 235 -1.04 9.89 -7.33
N LYS A 236 -1.61 10.42 -6.23
CA LYS A 236 -1.68 11.86 -5.96
C LYS A 236 -0.28 12.50 -5.98
N ARG A 237 0.66 11.96 -5.21
CA ARG A 237 2.02 12.50 -5.11
C ARG A 237 2.75 12.62 -6.44
N GLN A 238 2.44 11.74 -7.39
CA GLN A 238 3.13 11.71 -8.68
C GLN A 238 2.40 12.43 -9.81
N PHE A 239 1.07 12.54 -9.70
CA PHE A 239 0.20 12.95 -10.80
C PHE A 239 -0.91 13.90 -10.35
N GLU A 240 -0.71 14.66 -9.28
CA GLU A 240 -1.74 15.51 -8.68
C GLU A 240 -2.41 16.44 -9.71
N ASP A 241 -1.64 17.07 -10.58
CA ASP A 241 -2.12 17.97 -11.63
C ASP A 241 -2.92 17.25 -12.74
N GLN A 242 -2.82 15.92 -12.81
CA GLN A 242 -3.53 15.09 -13.82
C GLN A 242 -4.85 14.53 -13.30
N ILE A 243 -5.07 14.52 -11.97
CA ILE A 243 -6.32 14.02 -11.38
C ILE A 243 -7.32 15.17 -11.29
N ILE A 244 -8.40 15.04 -12.05
CA ILE A 244 -9.43 16.06 -12.24
C ILE A 244 -10.73 15.63 -11.53
N GLU A 245 -11.56 16.60 -11.15
CA GLU A 245 -12.91 16.43 -10.58
C GLU A 245 -12.94 15.54 -9.33
N ASP A 246 -13.62 14.39 -9.39
CA ASP A 246 -13.91 13.54 -8.24
C ASP A 246 -12.65 12.87 -7.63
N GLY A 247 -11.60 12.69 -8.42
CA GLY A 247 -10.27 12.27 -7.99
C GLY A 247 -10.15 10.80 -7.57
N PHE A 248 -10.31 10.51 -6.28
CA PHE A 248 -9.88 9.25 -5.67
C PHE A 248 -11.05 8.39 -5.20
N PHE A 249 -11.08 7.12 -5.62
CA PHE A 249 -12.11 6.15 -5.23
C PHE A 249 -11.45 4.90 -4.64
N GLY A 250 -11.99 4.39 -3.55
CA GLY A 250 -11.49 3.17 -2.92
C GLY A 250 -12.58 2.39 -2.23
N GLN A 251 -12.48 1.06 -2.25
CA GLN A 251 -13.38 0.22 -1.48
C GLN A 251 -12.59 -0.72 -0.57
N GLU A 252 -13.01 -0.82 0.69
CA GLU A 252 -12.33 -1.61 1.72
C GLU A 252 -13.35 -2.41 2.54
N ILE A 253 -13.06 -3.68 2.78
CA ILE A 253 -13.95 -4.58 3.53
C ILE A 253 -13.80 -4.45 5.04
N ASN A 254 -12.60 -4.11 5.52
CA ASN A 254 -12.30 -4.01 6.94
C ASN A 254 -12.62 -2.62 7.46
N HIS A 255 -13.45 -2.54 8.50
CA HIS A 255 -13.92 -1.27 9.06
C HIS A 255 -12.78 -0.38 9.58
N THR A 256 -11.84 -0.95 10.32
CA THR A 256 -10.69 -0.20 10.86
C THR A 256 -9.80 0.32 9.73
N THR A 257 -9.49 -0.52 8.75
CA THR A 257 -8.66 -0.12 7.59
C THR A 257 -9.37 0.92 6.73
N TYR A 258 -10.69 0.82 6.57
CA TYR A 258 -11.52 1.83 5.93
C TYR A 258 -11.43 3.21 6.64
N ASN A 259 -11.48 3.22 7.98
CA ASN A 259 -11.31 4.46 8.74
C ASN A 259 -9.89 5.03 8.58
N LEU A 260 -8.87 4.17 8.62
CA LEU A 260 -7.48 4.57 8.37
C LEU A 260 -7.30 5.20 6.98
N ALA A 261 -7.94 4.64 5.95
CA ALA A 261 -7.87 5.19 4.59
C ALA A 261 -8.48 6.60 4.52
N ARG A 262 -9.66 6.82 5.12
CA ARG A 262 -10.30 8.15 5.15
C ARG A 262 -9.45 9.18 5.90
N MET A 263 -8.94 8.82 7.08
CA MET A 263 -8.02 9.67 7.84
C MET A 263 -6.78 10.01 7.02
N ASN A 264 -6.24 9.03 6.31
CA ASN A 264 -5.05 9.19 5.48
C ASN A 264 -5.29 10.18 4.33
N MET A 265 -6.47 10.15 3.70
CA MET A 265 -6.84 11.15 2.68
C MET A 265 -6.81 12.58 3.27
N PHE A 266 -7.44 12.81 4.42
CA PHE A 266 -7.40 14.11 5.08
C PHE A 266 -5.98 14.54 5.46
N LEU A 267 -5.20 13.66 6.07
CA LEU A 267 -3.81 13.92 6.47
C LEU A 267 -2.90 14.32 5.31
N HIS A 268 -3.23 13.88 4.10
CA HIS A 268 -2.57 14.29 2.86
C HIS A 268 -3.26 15.49 2.19
N ASN A 269 -4.03 16.26 2.95
CA ASN A 269 -4.71 17.47 2.52
C ASN A 269 -5.64 17.25 1.30
N ILE A 270 -6.27 16.07 1.21
CA ILE A 270 -7.32 15.81 0.24
C ILE A 270 -8.66 16.14 0.89
N ASN A 271 -9.35 17.12 0.34
CA ASN A 271 -10.64 17.55 0.88
C ASN A 271 -11.72 16.47 0.67
N TYR A 272 -12.76 16.47 1.50
CA TYR A 272 -13.82 15.47 1.52
C TYR A 272 -14.55 15.28 0.18
N ASP A 273 -14.61 16.31 -0.66
CA ASP A 273 -15.24 16.27 -1.99
C ASP A 273 -14.35 15.66 -3.09
N LYS A 274 -13.08 15.38 -2.78
CA LYS A 274 -12.08 14.85 -3.71
C LYS A 274 -11.78 13.37 -3.52
N PHE A 275 -12.40 12.71 -2.54
CA PHE A 275 -12.26 11.27 -2.36
C PHE A 275 -13.59 10.60 -1.98
N ASN A 276 -13.71 9.36 -2.39
CA ASN A 276 -14.81 8.47 -2.05
C ASN A 276 -14.23 7.12 -1.62
N ILE A 277 -14.17 6.88 -0.31
CA ILE A 277 -13.81 5.57 0.23
C ILE A 277 -15.09 4.92 0.76
N ALA A 278 -15.40 3.71 0.29
CA ALA A 278 -16.58 2.96 0.67
C ALA A 278 -16.22 1.72 1.49
N LEU A 279 -17.04 1.41 2.49
CA LEU A 279 -16.96 0.18 3.25
C LEU A 279 -17.81 -0.91 2.60
N GLY A 280 -17.22 -2.07 2.32
CA GLY A 280 -17.96 -3.21 1.77
C GLY A 280 -17.09 -4.19 1.02
N ASN A 281 -17.64 -5.38 0.75
CA ASN A 281 -16.96 -6.40 -0.02
C ASN A 281 -17.13 -6.13 -1.52
N THR A 282 -16.08 -5.66 -2.17
CA THR A 282 -16.02 -5.30 -3.59
C THR A 282 -16.55 -6.40 -4.52
N LEU A 283 -16.33 -7.67 -4.17
CA LEU A 283 -16.70 -8.77 -5.05
C LEU A 283 -18.20 -9.10 -5.04
N ILE A 284 -18.91 -8.80 -3.94
CA ILE A 284 -20.33 -9.12 -3.78
C ILE A 284 -21.23 -7.91 -3.56
N ASP A 285 -20.63 -6.78 -3.14
CA ASP A 285 -21.35 -5.52 -2.86
C ASP A 285 -20.52 -4.32 -3.38
N PRO A 286 -20.34 -4.19 -4.71
CA PRO A 286 -19.56 -3.10 -5.30
C PRO A 286 -20.31 -1.77 -5.17
N GLN A 287 -19.66 -0.77 -4.56
CA GLN A 287 -20.29 0.51 -4.20
C GLN A 287 -20.25 1.56 -5.32
N PHE A 288 -19.37 1.41 -6.32
CA PHE A 288 -19.12 2.43 -7.35
C PHE A 288 -19.67 2.05 -8.74
N GLY A 289 -20.81 1.35 -8.78
CA GLY A 289 -21.47 0.96 -10.02
C GLY A 289 -21.89 2.14 -10.90
N ASP A 290 -22.31 3.25 -10.27
CA ASP A 290 -22.75 4.47 -10.96
C ASP A 290 -21.58 5.41 -11.27
N ASP A 291 -20.45 5.26 -10.59
CA ASP A 291 -19.27 6.12 -10.75
C ASP A 291 -18.32 5.65 -11.87
N LYS A 292 -18.45 4.40 -12.33
CA LYS A 292 -17.65 3.88 -13.45
C LYS A 292 -17.99 4.61 -14.76
N PRO A 293 -17.07 4.67 -15.74
CA PRO A 293 -15.75 4.02 -15.75
C PRO A 293 -14.66 4.84 -15.07
N PHE A 294 -13.55 4.15 -14.72
CA PHE A 294 -12.35 4.75 -14.14
C PHE A 294 -11.20 4.79 -15.16
N ASP A 295 -10.46 5.88 -15.20
CA ASP A 295 -9.35 6.04 -16.16
C ASP A 295 -8.07 5.34 -15.71
N ALA A 296 -7.87 5.27 -14.42
CA ALA A 296 -6.78 4.49 -13.81
C ALA A 296 -7.31 3.60 -12.70
N ILE A 297 -6.84 2.35 -12.66
CA ILE A 297 -7.10 1.43 -11.55
C ILE A 297 -5.76 0.93 -11.02
N VAL A 298 -5.56 1.09 -9.74
CA VAL A 298 -4.38 0.60 -9.01
C VAL A 298 -4.86 -0.34 -7.92
N SER A 299 -4.24 -1.50 -7.75
CA SER A 299 -4.67 -2.42 -6.70
C SER A 299 -3.59 -3.40 -6.28
N ASN A 300 -3.56 -3.68 -4.99
CA ASN A 300 -2.87 -4.82 -4.42
C ASN A 300 -3.89 -5.65 -3.62
N PRO A 301 -4.73 -6.45 -4.32
CA PRO A 301 -5.78 -7.23 -3.66
C PRO A 301 -5.17 -8.37 -2.83
N PRO A 302 -5.90 -8.90 -1.82
CA PRO A 302 -5.43 -10.02 -1.02
C PRO A 302 -5.22 -11.26 -1.88
N TYR A 303 -4.07 -11.96 -1.68
CA TYR A 303 -3.71 -13.12 -2.50
C TYR A 303 -4.37 -14.40 -2.02
N SER A 304 -4.94 -15.16 -2.96
CA SER A 304 -5.48 -16.51 -2.73
C SER A 304 -6.44 -16.60 -1.54
N VAL A 305 -7.28 -15.60 -1.36
CA VAL A 305 -8.32 -15.61 -0.32
C VAL A 305 -9.58 -16.33 -0.77
N ASN A 306 -10.29 -16.90 0.20
CA ASN A 306 -11.60 -17.49 -0.05
C ASN A 306 -12.63 -16.39 -0.32
N TRP A 307 -13.55 -16.67 -1.23
CA TRP A 307 -14.73 -15.85 -1.50
C TRP A 307 -15.95 -16.71 -1.78
N ILE A 308 -17.14 -16.10 -1.84
CA ILE A 308 -18.37 -16.86 -2.03
C ILE A 308 -18.40 -17.62 -3.37
N GLY A 309 -17.93 -16.98 -4.45
CA GLY A 309 -17.79 -17.59 -5.77
C GLY A 309 -19.06 -18.30 -6.24
N SER A 310 -18.92 -19.58 -6.63
CA SER A 310 -20.02 -20.41 -7.13
C SER A 310 -21.10 -20.77 -6.08
N ASP A 311 -20.93 -20.43 -4.80
CA ASP A 311 -21.99 -20.61 -3.80
C ASP A 311 -23.09 -19.57 -3.95
N ASP A 312 -22.80 -18.43 -4.58
CA ASP A 312 -23.83 -17.52 -5.05
C ASP A 312 -24.11 -17.80 -6.54
N PRO A 313 -25.25 -18.41 -6.88
CA PRO A 313 -25.56 -18.77 -8.26
C PRO A 313 -25.82 -17.56 -9.16
N THR A 314 -25.98 -16.36 -8.60
CA THR A 314 -26.21 -15.13 -9.38
C THR A 314 -24.93 -14.57 -9.95
N LEU A 315 -23.78 -14.79 -9.33
CA LEU A 315 -22.49 -14.21 -9.73
C LEU A 315 -22.02 -14.67 -11.11
N ILE A 316 -22.41 -15.83 -11.59
CA ILE A 316 -22.06 -16.27 -12.95
C ILE A 316 -22.71 -15.39 -14.03
N ASN A 317 -23.80 -14.70 -13.70
CA ASN A 317 -24.51 -13.76 -14.58
C ASN A 317 -24.18 -12.30 -14.28
N ASP A 318 -23.34 -12.02 -13.30
CA ASP A 318 -22.85 -10.67 -13.03
C ASP A 318 -22.00 -10.16 -14.20
N ASP A 319 -22.29 -8.97 -14.69
CA ASP A 319 -21.64 -8.37 -15.86
C ASP A 319 -20.10 -8.31 -15.75
N ARG A 320 -19.56 -8.33 -14.54
CA ARG A 320 -18.11 -8.36 -14.30
C ARG A 320 -17.50 -9.73 -14.63
N PHE A 321 -18.23 -10.82 -14.40
CA PHE A 321 -17.73 -12.19 -14.49
C PHE A 321 -18.29 -12.98 -15.67
N ALA A 322 -19.53 -12.71 -16.05
CA ALA A 322 -20.24 -13.41 -17.12
C ALA A 322 -19.46 -13.49 -18.45
N PRO A 323 -18.75 -12.45 -18.91
CA PRO A 323 -18.00 -12.50 -20.15
C PRO A 323 -16.89 -13.54 -20.18
N ALA A 324 -16.30 -13.89 -19.02
CA ALA A 324 -15.28 -14.93 -18.91
C ALA A 324 -15.89 -16.36 -18.97
N GLY A 325 -17.21 -16.49 -18.83
CA GLY A 325 -17.93 -17.77 -18.86
C GLY A 325 -17.64 -18.71 -17.67
N VAL A 326 -16.89 -18.23 -16.68
CA VAL A 326 -16.51 -19.00 -15.50
C VAL A 326 -16.16 -18.05 -14.34
N LEU A 327 -16.48 -18.46 -13.12
CA LEU A 327 -16.05 -17.74 -11.92
C LEU A 327 -14.64 -18.16 -11.50
N ALA A 328 -13.91 -17.24 -10.86
CA ALA A 328 -12.67 -17.58 -10.17
C ALA A 328 -12.91 -18.67 -9.11
N PRO A 329 -11.92 -19.54 -8.82
CA PRO A 329 -12.08 -20.57 -7.82
C PRO A 329 -12.48 -20.01 -6.44
N LYS A 330 -13.39 -20.68 -5.72
CA LYS A 330 -13.83 -20.23 -4.37
C LYS A 330 -12.69 -20.01 -3.38
N SER A 331 -11.61 -20.79 -3.50
CA SER A 331 -10.44 -20.68 -2.64
C SER A 331 -9.42 -19.63 -3.09
N LYS A 332 -9.70 -18.91 -4.19
CA LYS A 332 -8.74 -17.98 -4.83
C LYS A 332 -9.49 -16.88 -5.57
N ALA A 333 -9.75 -15.79 -4.86
CA ALA A 333 -10.48 -14.64 -5.40
C ALA A 333 -9.66 -13.77 -6.38
N ASP A 334 -8.38 -14.08 -6.58
CA ASP A 334 -7.42 -13.24 -7.34
C ASP A 334 -8.01 -12.75 -8.67
N PHE A 335 -8.48 -13.66 -9.52
CA PHE A 335 -9.09 -13.28 -10.80
C PHE A 335 -10.46 -12.62 -10.69
N ALA A 336 -11.17 -12.76 -9.58
CA ALA A 336 -12.41 -12.00 -9.39
C ALA A 336 -12.10 -10.50 -9.26
N PHE A 337 -11.02 -10.14 -8.55
CA PHE A 337 -10.53 -8.74 -8.50
C PHE A 337 -10.05 -8.25 -9.86
N VAL A 338 -9.34 -9.08 -10.63
CA VAL A 338 -8.88 -8.72 -11.98
C VAL A 338 -10.06 -8.46 -12.92
N LEU A 339 -11.07 -9.32 -12.93
CA LEU A 339 -12.28 -9.14 -13.75
C LEU A 339 -13.11 -7.94 -13.31
N HIS A 340 -13.21 -7.70 -12.00
CA HIS A 340 -13.83 -6.49 -11.46
C HIS A 340 -13.11 -5.23 -11.95
N ALA A 341 -11.80 -5.17 -11.83
CA ALA A 341 -11.00 -4.06 -12.32
C ALA A 341 -11.20 -3.83 -13.83
N LEU A 342 -11.15 -4.89 -14.63
CA LEU A 342 -11.38 -4.80 -16.08
C LEU A 342 -12.75 -4.23 -16.41
N TYR A 343 -13.81 -4.66 -15.72
CA TYR A 343 -15.17 -4.18 -15.95
C TYR A 343 -15.31 -2.69 -15.65
N TYR A 344 -14.69 -2.22 -14.55
CA TYR A 344 -14.74 -0.83 -14.10
C TYR A 344 -13.81 0.10 -14.89
N LEU A 345 -12.88 -0.46 -15.66
CA LEU A 345 -11.91 0.31 -16.45
C LEU A 345 -12.56 1.01 -17.64
N SER A 346 -12.21 2.28 -17.88
CA SER A 346 -12.63 3.03 -19.07
C SER A 346 -12.01 2.45 -20.35
N SER A 347 -12.59 2.81 -21.50
CA SER A 347 -12.10 2.34 -22.80
C SER A 347 -10.67 2.80 -23.13
N LYS A 348 -10.20 3.89 -22.51
CA LYS A 348 -8.84 4.43 -22.66
C LYS A 348 -7.97 4.18 -21.42
N GLY A 349 -8.58 3.60 -20.39
CA GLY A 349 -7.95 3.40 -19.09
C GLY A 349 -6.92 2.29 -19.07
N ARG A 350 -6.12 2.32 -18.02
CA ARG A 350 -5.15 1.26 -17.69
C ARG A 350 -5.27 0.86 -16.22
N ALA A 351 -5.22 -0.45 -15.98
CA ALA A 351 -5.17 -1.00 -14.62
C ALA A 351 -3.81 -1.63 -14.38
N ALA A 352 -3.22 -1.39 -13.21
CA ALA A 352 -2.00 -2.05 -12.76
C ALA A 352 -2.28 -2.75 -11.42
N ILE A 353 -2.22 -4.07 -11.42
CA ILE A 353 -2.68 -4.93 -10.32
C ILE A 353 -1.54 -5.83 -9.87
N VAL A 354 -1.24 -5.84 -8.57
CA VAL A 354 -0.31 -6.80 -7.99
C VAL A 354 -0.99 -8.16 -7.89
N CYS A 355 -0.30 -9.19 -8.39
CA CYS A 355 -0.85 -10.52 -8.49
C CYS A 355 0.12 -11.57 -7.93
N PHE A 356 -0.44 -12.60 -7.32
CA PHE A 356 0.31 -13.80 -6.98
C PHE A 356 0.72 -14.56 -8.25
N PRO A 357 1.99 -14.99 -8.40
CA PRO A 357 2.47 -15.59 -9.64
C PRO A 357 1.68 -16.82 -10.12
N GLY A 358 1.09 -17.58 -9.20
CA GLY A 358 0.35 -18.79 -9.51
C GLY A 358 -0.84 -18.60 -10.45
N ILE A 359 -1.47 -17.44 -10.49
CA ILE A 359 -2.62 -17.18 -11.37
C ILE A 359 -2.22 -17.23 -12.86
N PHE A 360 -0.96 -17.00 -13.17
CA PHE A 360 -0.49 -16.90 -14.54
C PHE A 360 -0.26 -18.27 -15.23
N TYR A 361 -0.20 -19.38 -14.46
CA TYR A 361 0.06 -20.72 -15.04
C TYR A 361 -0.89 -21.82 -14.58
N ARG A 362 -1.69 -21.63 -13.51
CA ARG A 362 -2.61 -22.67 -13.05
C ARG A 362 -3.68 -22.97 -14.09
N GLY A 363 -4.14 -24.22 -14.14
CA GLY A 363 -5.20 -24.69 -15.03
C GLY A 363 -6.62 -24.41 -14.54
N GLY A 364 -7.61 -25.03 -15.17
CA GLY A 364 -9.01 -24.98 -14.76
C GLY A 364 -9.68 -23.62 -15.03
N ALA A 365 -10.39 -23.08 -14.02
CA ALA A 365 -11.10 -21.81 -14.15
C ALA A 365 -10.14 -20.65 -14.41
N GLU A 366 -8.98 -20.62 -13.75
CA GLU A 366 -7.98 -19.58 -13.94
C GLU A 366 -7.44 -19.54 -15.37
N GLN A 367 -7.22 -20.69 -16.02
CA GLN A 367 -6.83 -20.78 -17.43
C GLN A 367 -7.93 -20.23 -18.36
N LYS A 368 -9.20 -20.53 -18.10
CA LYS A 368 -10.32 -20.00 -18.90
C LYS A 368 -10.42 -18.48 -18.81
N ILE A 369 -10.18 -17.93 -17.62
CA ILE A 369 -10.17 -16.48 -17.42
C ILE A 369 -8.98 -15.85 -18.16
N ARG A 370 -7.77 -16.45 -18.10
CA ARG A 370 -6.62 -15.98 -18.89
C ARG A 370 -6.92 -16.01 -20.38
N LYS A 371 -7.58 -17.08 -20.86
CA LYS A 371 -8.03 -17.15 -22.25
C LYS A 371 -8.93 -15.97 -22.60
N TYR A 372 -9.93 -15.67 -21.79
CA TYR A 372 -10.81 -14.51 -21.99
C TYR A 372 -10.02 -13.19 -22.03
N LEU A 373 -9.08 -12.99 -21.11
CA LEU A 373 -8.28 -11.76 -21.04
C LEU A 373 -7.35 -11.60 -22.26
N VAL A 374 -6.75 -12.67 -22.74
CA VAL A 374 -5.84 -12.67 -23.90
C VAL A 374 -6.62 -12.52 -25.20
N ASP A 375 -7.67 -13.29 -25.40
CA ASP A 375 -8.50 -13.25 -26.62
C ASP A 375 -9.22 -11.90 -26.77
N GLY A 376 -9.59 -11.27 -25.62
CA GLY A 376 -10.14 -9.91 -25.57
C GLY A 376 -9.10 -8.79 -25.75
N ASN A 377 -7.82 -9.16 -25.90
CA ASN A 377 -6.70 -8.23 -26.04
C ASN A 377 -6.56 -7.24 -24.87
N TYR A 378 -6.89 -7.67 -23.64
CA TYR A 378 -6.86 -6.81 -22.46
C TYR A 378 -5.52 -6.81 -21.73
N VAL A 379 -4.71 -7.86 -21.86
CA VAL A 379 -3.41 -7.97 -21.20
C VAL A 379 -2.37 -7.16 -21.97
N GLU A 380 -1.81 -6.13 -21.35
CA GLU A 380 -0.78 -5.28 -21.95
C GLU A 380 0.63 -5.76 -21.60
N THR A 381 0.90 -5.92 -20.31
CA THR A 381 2.23 -6.31 -19.81
C THR A 381 2.11 -7.11 -18.52
N ILE A 382 3.05 -8.04 -18.33
CA ILE A 382 3.26 -8.75 -17.06
C ILE A 382 4.70 -8.54 -16.62
N ILE A 383 4.88 -8.08 -15.39
CA ILE A 383 6.18 -7.72 -14.81
C ILE A 383 6.44 -8.59 -13.60
N SER A 384 7.47 -9.43 -13.61
CA SER A 384 7.95 -10.13 -12.42
C SER A 384 8.79 -9.17 -11.57
N LEU A 385 8.49 -9.08 -10.28
CA LEU A 385 9.23 -8.26 -9.33
C LEU A 385 10.18 -9.11 -8.47
N PRO A 386 11.21 -8.52 -7.86
CA PRO A 386 12.08 -9.19 -6.92
C PRO A 386 11.30 -9.80 -5.76
N SER A 387 11.79 -10.93 -5.25
CA SER A 387 11.28 -11.47 -3.98
C SER A 387 11.62 -10.53 -2.82
N ASN A 388 10.98 -10.75 -1.67
CA ASN A 388 11.30 -10.05 -0.43
C ASN A 388 11.15 -8.50 -0.49
N LEU A 389 10.24 -7.99 -1.35
CA LEU A 389 9.87 -6.57 -1.38
C LEU A 389 8.82 -6.22 -0.32
N PHE A 390 7.93 -7.15 0.01
CA PHE A 390 6.82 -6.94 0.93
C PHE A 390 7.19 -7.34 2.35
N TYR A 391 6.74 -6.56 3.32
CA TYR A 391 7.01 -6.84 4.74
C TYR A 391 6.36 -8.15 5.18
N GLY A 392 7.12 -8.96 5.91
CA GLY A 392 6.63 -10.21 6.51
C GLY A 392 6.45 -11.38 5.52
N THR A 393 6.82 -11.23 4.26
CA THR A 393 6.78 -12.31 3.27
C THR A 393 7.95 -12.24 2.29
N SER A 394 8.48 -13.40 1.94
CA SER A 394 9.51 -13.54 0.89
C SER A 394 8.92 -13.81 -0.49
N ILE A 395 7.60 -13.77 -0.65
CA ILE A 395 6.92 -14.11 -1.89
C ILE A 395 7.28 -13.10 -2.97
N ALA A 396 7.74 -13.58 -4.14
CA ALA A 396 7.82 -12.78 -5.34
C ALA A 396 6.40 -12.53 -5.86
N VAL A 397 6.13 -11.34 -6.36
CA VAL A 397 4.85 -10.96 -6.96
C VAL A 397 5.05 -10.50 -8.39
N ASN A 398 3.97 -10.48 -9.15
CA ASN A 398 3.96 -9.93 -10.48
C ASN A 398 2.99 -8.74 -10.54
N ILE A 399 3.25 -7.79 -11.44
CA ILE A 399 2.28 -6.76 -11.79
C ILE A 399 1.62 -7.16 -13.11
N LEU A 400 0.30 -7.23 -13.12
CA LEU A 400 -0.53 -7.37 -14.31
C LEU A 400 -1.00 -5.98 -14.75
N VAL A 401 -0.63 -5.58 -15.96
CA VAL A 401 -1.12 -4.36 -16.57
C VAL A 401 -2.19 -4.69 -17.60
N LEU A 402 -3.41 -4.18 -17.38
CA LEU A 402 -4.55 -4.30 -18.29
C LEU A 402 -4.79 -2.98 -19.02
N SER A 403 -5.16 -3.06 -20.29
CA SER A 403 -5.59 -1.91 -21.08
C SER A 403 -6.68 -2.33 -22.08
N LYS A 404 -7.70 -1.48 -22.26
CA LYS A 404 -8.71 -1.64 -23.29
C LYS A 404 -8.34 -0.92 -24.59
N HIS A 405 -7.20 -0.22 -24.63
CA HIS A 405 -6.76 0.60 -25.76
C HIS A 405 -5.36 0.19 -26.24
N LYS A 406 -5.19 -1.10 -26.54
CA LYS A 406 -3.96 -1.59 -27.17
C LYS A 406 -3.99 -1.37 -28.68
N SER A 407 -2.84 -1.01 -29.24
CA SER A 407 -2.68 -0.82 -30.69
C SER A 407 -2.33 -2.11 -31.43
N ASP A 408 -1.89 -3.15 -30.71
CA ASP A 408 -1.49 -4.46 -31.23
C ASP A 408 -1.99 -5.60 -30.34
N THR A 409 -1.71 -6.84 -30.73
CA THR A 409 -2.11 -8.05 -30.00
C THR A 409 -0.98 -8.69 -29.19
N LYS A 410 0.19 -8.05 -29.14
CA LYS A 410 1.33 -8.57 -28.39
C LYS A 410 1.16 -8.33 -26.89
N ILE A 411 1.68 -9.24 -26.09
CA ILE A 411 1.80 -9.07 -24.65
C ILE A 411 3.28 -8.95 -24.30
N GLN A 412 3.62 -7.90 -23.57
CA GLN A 412 4.98 -7.71 -23.09
C GLN A 412 5.18 -8.44 -21.77
N PHE A 413 6.27 -9.20 -21.68
CA PHE A 413 6.76 -9.80 -20.44
C PHE A 413 8.04 -9.07 -20.01
N ILE A 414 8.16 -8.75 -18.74
CA ILE A 414 9.35 -8.10 -18.15
C ILE A 414 9.76 -8.90 -16.93
N ASP A 415 10.99 -9.39 -16.92
CA ASP A 415 11.61 -9.96 -15.73
C ASP A 415 12.47 -8.92 -15.02
N ALA A 416 11.89 -8.30 -14.02
CA ALA A 416 12.57 -7.37 -13.12
C ALA A 416 12.97 -8.04 -11.78
N SER A 417 13.03 -9.36 -11.72
CA SER A 417 13.38 -10.10 -10.50
C SER A 417 14.89 -10.16 -10.23
N GLY A 418 15.72 -9.87 -11.23
CA GLY A 418 17.18 -9.94 -11.15
C GLY A 418 17.80 -8.85 -10.29
N GLU A 419 19.04 -9.09 -9.82
CA GLU A 419 19.78 -8.20 -8.89
C GLU A 419 20.00 -6.76 -9.42
N SER A 420 19.88 -6.55 -10.71
CA SER A 420 19.98 -5.22 -11.33
C SER A 420 18.73 -4.35 -11.15
N PHE A 421 17.66 -4.89 -10.54
CA PHE A 421 16.38 -4.22 -10.34
C PHE A 421 16.02 -3.97 -8.88
N PHE A 422 16.91 -4.25 -7.94
CA PHE A 422 16.69 -3.94 -6.54
C PHE A 422 18.00 -3.66 -5.80
N THR A 423 17.88 -3.00 -4.67
CA THR A 423 18.95 -2.88 -3.68
C THR A 423 18.61 -3.76 -2.49
N LYS A 424 19.57 -4.58 -2.07
CA LYS A 424 19.39 -5.46 -0.91
C LYS A 424 19.65 -4.69 0.38
N GLU A 425 18.68 -4.73 1.28
CA GLU A 425 18.83 -4.25 2.65
C GLU A 425 18.84 -5.40 3.66
N THR A 426 18.96 -5.07 4.95
CA THR A 426 19.13 -6.08 6.02
C THR A 426 17.97 -7.08 6.10
N ASN A 427 16.72 -6.61 5.91
CA ASN A 427 15.52 -7.43 6.10
C ASN A 427 14.71 -7.64 4.82
N ASN A 428 14.85 -6.79 3.81
CA ASN A 428 14.07 -6.82 2.58
C ASN A 428 14.84 -6.22 1.40
N ASN A 429 14.31 -6.42 0.22
CA ASN A 429 14.79 -5.78 -1.00
C ASN A 429 14.00 -4.50 -1.25
N ILE A 430 14.63 -3.50 -1.85
CA ILE A 430 14.01 -2.20 -2.15
C ILE A 430 14.13 -1.88 -3.64
N LEU A 431 13.03 -1.40 -4.22
CA LEU A 431 13.02 -0.76 -5.54
C LEU A 431 13.36 0.73 -5.35
N GLU A 432 14.55 1.14 -5.73
CA GLU A 432 14.89 2.56 -5.79
C GLU A 432 14.32 3.21 -7.07
N ASP A 433 14.29 4.54 -7.13
CA ASP A 433 13.75 5.28 -8.28
C ASP A 433 14.42 4.89 -9.61
N ARG A 434 15.72 4.66 -9.61
CA ARG A 434 16.47 4.18 -10.80
C ARG A 434 15.95 2.83 -11.33
N HIS A 435 15.51 1.92 -10.44
CA HIS A 435 14.94 0.63 -10.83
C HIS A 435 13.56 0.81 -11.43
N ILE A 436 12.73 1.65 -10.80
CA ILE A 436 11.40 2.02 -11.28
C ILE A 436 11.51 2.68 -12.66
N ASP A 437 12.39 3.66 -12.82
CA ASP A 437 12.61 4.36 -14.10
C ASP A 437 13.02 3.40 -15.21
N ARG A 438 13.88 2.43 -14.88
CA ARG A 438 14.29 1.40 -15.83
C ARG A 438 13.13 0.51 -16.25
N ILE A 439 12.31 0.05 -15.30
CA ILE A 439 11.11 -0.76 -15.59
C ILE A 439 10.14 0.04 -16.48
N ILE A 440 9.86 1.30 -16.13
CA ILE A 440 8.98 2.17 -16.92
C ILE A 440 9.54 2.42 -18.33
N ALA A 441 10.85 2.62 -18.48
CA ALA A 441 11.48 2.80 -19.78
C ALA A 441 11.35 1.55 -20.67
N ILE A 442 11.51 0.35 -20.10
CA ILE A 442 11.31 -0.93 -20.81
C ILE A 442 9.82 -1.09 -21.17
N PHE A 443 8.94 -0.82 -20.22
CA PHE A 443 7.49 -0.84 -20.44
C PHE A 443 7.06 0.08 -21.58
N ASP A 444 7.61 1.28 -21.63
CA ASP A 444 7.27 2.29 -22.63
C ASP A 444 7.71 1.93 -24.05
N LYS A 445 8.95 1.44 -24.20
CA LYS A 445 9.53 1.15 -25.50
C LYS A 445 8.94 -0.08 -26.17
N LYS A 446 8.44 -1.06 -25.39
CA LYS A 446 7.91 -2.35 -25.85
C LYS A 446 8.92 -3.16 -26.69
N GLU A 447 10.20 -2.84 -26.60
CA GLU A 447 11.30 -3.52 -27.29
C GLU A 447 11.74 -4.78 -26.53
N ASP A 448 12.22 -5.76 -27.26
CA ASP A 448 12.84 -6.93 -26.67
C ASP A 448 14.21 -6.56 -26.09
N VAL A 449 14.48 -7.05 -24.87
CA VAL A 449 15.77 -6.90 -24.18
C VAL A 449 16.19 -8.27 -23.69
N ASP A 450 17.37 -8.73 -24.11
CA ASP A 450 17.89 -10.05 -23.78
C ASP A 450 17.81 -10.30 -22.26
N TYR A 451 17.25 -11.46 -21.90
CA TYR A 451 17.06 -11.92 -20.51
C TYR A 451 16.17 -11.04 -19.61
N ILE A 452 15.59 -9.95 -20.13
CA ILE A 452 14.85 -8.97 -19.32
C ILE A 452 13.43 -8.74 -19.86
N ALA A 453 13.25 -8.55 -21.17
CA ALA A 453 11.95 -8.21 -21.73
C ALA A 453 11.71 -8.83 -23.08
N LYS A 454 10.46 -9.27 -23.33
CA LYS A 454 10.04 -9.84 -24.61
C LYS A 454 8.59 -9.51 -24.91
N SER A 455 8.32 -9.07 -26.13
CA SER A 455 6.97 -8.86 -26.65
C SER A 455 6.53 -10.07 -27.46
N VAL A 456 5.53 -10.80 -26.97
CA VAL A 456 5.08 -12.09 -27.51
C VAL A 456 3.72 -11.96 -28.18
N ASP A 457 3.57 -12.49 -29.40
CA ASP A 457 2.31 -12.50 -30.10
C ASP A 457 1.28 -13.40 -29.37
N TYR A 458 0.01 -13.00 -29.37
CA TYR A 458 -1.05 -13.73 -28.66
C TYR A 458 -1.20 -15.18 -29.15
N LYS A 459 -0.87 -15.47 -30.41
CA LYS A 459 -0.93 -16.85 -30.96
C LYS A 459 0.04 -17.78 -30.25
N VAL A 460 1.25 -17.31 -29.97
CA VAL A 460 2.25 -18.08 -29.23
C VAL A 460 1.75 -18.36 -27.81
N ILE A 461 1.06 -17.39 -27.19
CA ILE A 461 0.48 -17.54 -25.86
C ILE A 461 -0.69 -18.52 -25.90
N ALA A 462 -1.55 -18.47 -26.92
CA ALA A 462 -2.65 -19.41 -27.09
C ALA A 462 -2.14 -20.84 -27.32
N GLU A 463 -1.09 -21.03 -28.13
CA GLU A 463 -0.41 -22.31 -28.36
C GLU A 463 0.25 -22.85 -27.07
N ASN A 464 0.60 -21.98 -26.13
CA ASN A 464 1.13 -22.35 -24.81
C ASN A 464 0.05 -22.35 -23.71
N ASP A 465 -1.17 -22.81 -24.04
CA ASP A 465 -2.30 -22.96 -23.10
C ASP A 465 -2.65 -21.69 -22.30
N TYR A 466 -2.46 -20.54 -22.91
CA TYR A 466 -2.66 -19.24 -22.25
C TYR A 466 -1.83 -19.06 -20.96
N ASN A 467 -0.68 -19.69 -20.92
CA ASN A 467 0.28 -19.48 -19.84
C ASN A 467 0.84 -18.05 -19.95
N LEU A 468 0.77 -17.31 -18.86
CA LEU A 468 1.22 -15.92 -18.76
C LEU A 468 2.40 -15.77 -17.77
N SER A 469 3.05 -16.87 -17.40
CA SER A 469 4.24 -16.80 -16.55
C SER A 469 5.41 -16.16 -17.30
N VAL A 470 6.06 -15.18 -16.72
CA VAL A 470 7.20 -14.46 -17.31
C VAL A 470 8.32 -15.42 -17.68
N SER A 471 8.62 -16.38 -16.81
CA SER A 471 9.67 -17.40 -17.03
C SER A 471 9.40 -18.35 -18.20
N SER A 472 8.18 -18.36 -18.76
CA SER A 472 7.86 -19.16 -19.96
C SER A 472 8.30 -18.47 -21.26
N TYR A 473 8.63 -17.19 -21.21
CA TYR A 473 8.97 -16.39 -22.39
C TYR A 473 10.31 -15.69 -22.31
N ILE A 474 10.86 -15.52 -21.11
CA ILE A 474 12.16 -14.92 -20.87
C ILE A 474 13.10 -15.98 -20.31
N GLU A 475 14.20 -16.21 -21.03
CA GLU A 475 15.25 -17.13 -20.60
C GLU A 475 16.10 -16.51 -19.48
N VAL A 476 16.56 -17.32 -18.56
CA VAL A 476 17.52 -16.89 -17.54
C VAL A 476 18.93 -16.89 -18.15
N GLU A 477 19.66 -15.79 -17.94
CA GLU A 477 21.06 -15.73 -18.36
C GLU A 477 21.88 -16.82 -17.65
N ASP A 478 22.57 -17.66 -18.44
CA ASP A 478 23.48 -18.66 -17.88
C ASP A 478 24.81 -18.01 -17.49
N THR A 479 24.85 -17.51 -16.26
CA THR A 479 26.05 -16.87 -15.68
C THR A 479 27.08 -17.87 -15.16
N ARG A 480 26.83 -19.18 -15.28
CA ARG A 480 27.77 -20.21 -14.83
C ARG A 480 29.09 -20.07 -15.62
N PRO A 481 30.23 -20.07 -14.92
CA PRO A 481 31.51 -20.03 -15.62
C PRO A 481 31.62 -21.22 -16.57
N LYS A 482 31.87 -20.97 -17.84
CA LYS A 482 32.13 -22.03 -18.83
C LYS A 482 33.38 -22.78 -18.40
N THR A 483 33.17 -23.96 -17.84
CA THR A 483 34.27 -24.81 -17.41
C THR A 483 34.92 -25.44 -18.67
N ASP A 484 36.19 -25.15 -18.92
CA ASP A 484 36.94 -25.87 -19.93
C ASP A 484 37.21 -27.29 -19.41
N ILE A 485 36.48 -28.24 -20.00
CA ILE A 485 36.58 -29.64 -19.61
C ILE A 485 38.01 -30.18 -19.81
N LYS A 486 38.76 -29.63 -20.78
CA LYS A 486 40.16 -30.05 -21.00
C LYS A 486 41.05 -29.61 -19.87
N GLU A 487 40.93 -28.33 -19.48
CA GLU A 487 41.67 -27.77 -18.36
C GLU A 487 41.33 -28.45 -17.03
N LEU A 488 40.01 -28.73 -16.82
CA LEU A 488 39.55 -29.47 -15.64
C LEU A 488 40.13 -30.88 -15.59
N ASN A 489 40.13 -31.59 -16.72
CA ASN A 489 40.69 -32.93 -16.81
C ASN A 489 42.20 -32.95 -16.62
N GLU A 490 42.93 -31.98 -17.13
CA GLU A 490 44.38 -31.83 -16.85
C GLU A 490 44.62 -31.56 -15.36
N ARG A 491 43.80 -30.72 -14.73
CA ARG A 491 43.91 -30.43 -13.29
C ARG A 491 43.60 -31.71 -12.45
N ILE A 492 42.59 -32.46 -12.82
CA ILE A 492 42.29 -33.77 -12.19
C ILE A 492 43.46 -34.73 -12.33
N ARG A 493 44.07 -34.85 -13.54
CA ARG A 493 45.23 -35.71 -13.77
C ARG A 493 46.39 -35.33 -12.88
N ARG A 494 46.70 -34.02 -12.71
CA ARG A 494 47.76 -33.54 -11.83
C ARG A 494 47.48 -33.87 -10.34
N ILE A 495 46.23 -33.73 -9.92
CA ILE A 495 45.82 -34.05 -8.54
C ILE A 495 45.96 -35.53 -8.28
N VAL A 496 45.47 -36.39 -9.19
CA VAL A 496 45.58 -37.86 -9.08
C VAL A 496 47.03 -38.31 -9.10
N ALA A 497 47.88 -37.74 -9.96
CA ALA A 497 49.32 -38.03 -9.98
C ALA A 497 49.99 -37.69 -8.65
N ARG A 498 49.67 -36.52 -8.07
CA ARG A 498 50.21 -36.11 -6.77
C ARG A 498 49.68 -36.95 -5.60
N GLU A 499 48.42 -37.35 -5.67
CA GLU A 499 47.85 -38.31 -4.68
C GLU A 499 48.59 -39.66 -4.72
N ASN A 500 48.88 -40.20 -5.91
CA ASN A 500 49.62 -41.45 -6.06
C ASN A 500 51.06 -41.33 -5.53
N GLU A 501 51.76 -40.21 -5.77
CA GLU A 501 53.08 -39.95 -5.21
C GLU A 501 53.04 -39.95 -3.69
N LEU A 502 52.12 -39.19 -3.08
CA LEU A 502 52.00 -39.12 -1.64
C LEU A 502 51.66 -40.46 -1.00
N ARG A 503 50.82 -41.26 -1.72
CA ARG A 503 50.47 -42.61 -1.29
C ARG A 503 51.68 -43.52 -1.27
N ALA A 504 52.51 -43.47 -2.32
CA ALA A 504 53.78 -44.23 -2.38
C ALA A 504 54.79 -43.79 -1.31
N GLU A 505 54.86 -42.50 -0.97
CA GLU A 505 55.65 -41.99 0.15
C GLU A 505 55.16 -42.53 1.51
N ILE A 506 53.86 -42.56 1.72
CA ILE A 506 53.25 -43.15 2.93
C ILE A 506 53.54 -44.65 3.02
N ASP A 507 53.31 -45.38 1.92
CA ASP A 507 53.57 -46.83 1.90
C ASP A 507 55.04 -47.16 2.21
N LYS A 508 56.00 -46.30 1.77
CA LYS A 508 57.42 -46.43 2.08
C LYS A 508 57.68 -46.19 3.57
N ILE A 509 57.10 -45.15 4.16
CA ILE A 509 57.21 -44.88 5.60
C ILE A 509 56.63 -46.01 6.44
N VAL A 510 55.48 -46.55 6.04
CA VAL A 510 54.86 -47.71 6.73
C VAL A 510 55.76 -48.91 6.65
N ALA A 511 56.36 -49.22 5.50
CA ALA A 511 57.30 -50.33 5.36
C ALA A 511 58.56 -50.18 6.22
N GLU A 512 59.12 -48.97 6.31
CA GLU A 512 60.24 -48.65 7.20
C GLU A 512 59.87 -48.86 8.69
N LEU A 513 58.68 -48.47 9.09
CA LEU A 513 58.21 -48.70 10.47
C LEU A 513 57.93 -50.17 10.80
N GLU A 514 57.46 -50.96 9.83
CA GLU A 514 57.25 -52.39 9.98
C GLU A 514 58.56 -53.17 10.04
N GLU A 515 59.64 -52.71 9.37
CA GLU A 515 60.98 -53.29 9.50
C GLU A 515 61.68 -52.97 10.82
N ASP A 516 61.39 -51.82 11.45
CA ASP A 516 61.96 -51.41 12.78
C ASP A 516 61.29 -52.14 13.97
N GLU A 517 60.13 -52.80 13.77
CA GLU A 517 59.43 -53.56 14.84
C GLU A 517 59.81 -55.07 14.83
N LEU A 518 60.69 -55.53 13.96
CA LEU A 518 61.21 -56.90 13.91
C LEU A 518 62.66 -56.96 14.44
#